data_938ea79480cf0f48a3a42f20cb26e080
#
_entry.id   938ea79480cf0f48a3a42f20cb26e080
#
_cell.length_a   1.000
_cell.length_b   1.000
_cell.length_c   1.000
_cell.angle_alpha   90.00
_cell.angle_beta   90.00
_cell.angle_gamma   90.00
#
_symmetry.space_group_name_H-M   'P 1'
#
loop_
_entity.id
_entity.type
_entity.pdbx_description
1 polymer ?
#
loop_
_entity_poly.entity_id
_entity_poly.type
_entity_poly.pdbx_seq_one_letter_code
_entity_poly.pdbx_strand_id
1 'polypeptide(L)'
;MTTSTASQILFIDSRVTNADSLLASIDSNIEIVWLSADRDGLEQIADALAGRSGISAVHLVSHGGPGYLSLGAGIVDTTSLASHVAQMDTIRAALADTA
;
A
#
# COMPACT_ATOMS: atom_id res chain seq x y z
N MET A 1 11.56 18.20 15.51
CA MET A 1 10.80 17.23 15.87
C MET A 1 10.80 16.09 14.95
N THR A 2 10.49 15.17 15.42
CA THR A 2 10.61 14.02 14.70
C THR A 2 9.35 13.72 14.09
N THR A 3 9.33 13.68 12.90
CA THR A 3 8.35 12.96 12.26
C THR A 3 8.45 11.58 12.66
N SER A 4 7.46 11.11 13.15
CA SER A 4 7.29 9.73 13.34
C SER A 4 7.49 9.04 12.02
N THR A 5 8.54 8.35 11.91
CA THR A 5 8.72 7.46 10.81
C THR A 5 8.16 6.15 11.27
N ALA A 6 6.90 5.95 11.01
CA ALA A 6 6.35 4.62 11.17
C ALA A 6 7.11 3.67 10.25
N SER A 7 7.56 2.55 10.78
CA SER A 7 8.26 1.55 9.99
C SER A 7 7.31 0.62 9.24
N GLN A 8 6.03 0.69 9.54
CA GLN A 8 5.00 -0.09 8.85
C GLN A 8 3.91 0.82 8.32
N ILE A 9 3.41 0.51 7.13
CA ILE A 9 2.36 1.28 6.47
C ILE A 9 1.25 0.35 6.04
N LEU A 10 0.01 0.74 6.31
CA LEU A 10 -1.17 0.03 5.85
C LEU A 10 -1.88 0.85 4.80
N PHE A 11 -2.04 0.30 3.62
CA PHE A 11 -2.82 0.90 2.54
C PHE A 11 -4.19 0.25 2.49
N ILE A 12 -5.24 1.06 2.51
CA ILE A 12 -6.62 0.59 2.47
C ILE A 12 -7.31 1.15 1.26
N ASP A 13 -7.85 0.27 0.42
CA ASP A 13 -8.69 0.70 -0.71
C ASP A 13 -9.96 1.34 -0.14
N SER A 14 -10.31 2.52 -0.66
CA SER A 14 -11.45 3.28 -0.15
C SER A 14 -12.79 2.57 -0.33
N ARG A 15 -12.85 1.53 -1.16
CA ARG A 15 -14.06 0.74 -1.39
C ARG A 15 -14.24 -0.39 -0.40
N VAL A 16 -13.26 -0.61 0.50
CA VAL A 16 -13.38 -1.62 1.53
C VAL A 16 -14.36 -1.16 2.59
N THR A 17 -15.38 -1.98 2.86
CA THR A 17 -16.34 -1.69 3.92
C THR A 17 -15.83 -2.27 5.23
N ASN A 18 -16.38 -1.80 6.36
CA ASN A 18 -16.00 -2.26 7.70
C ASN A 18 -14.54 -1.97 8.06
N ALA A 19 -13.92 -1.00 7.39
CA ALA A 19 -12.54 -0.62 7.69
C ALA A 19 -12.41 -0.08 9.11
N ASP A 20 -13.45 0.53 9.66
CA ASP A 20 -13.41 1.05 11.03
C ASP A 20 -13.11 -0.05 12.05
N SER A 21 -13.71 -1.22 11.88
CA SER A 21 -13.45 -2.35 12.78
C SER A 21 -11.99 -2.82 12.67
N LEU A 22 -11.46 -2.84 11.46
CA LEU A 22 -10.07 -3.19 11.24
C LEU A 22 -9.14 -2.16 11.87
N LEU A 23 -9.41 -0.88 11.66
CA LEU A 23 -8.57 0.20 12.16
C LEU A 23 -8.55 0.22 13.69
N ALA A 24 -9.65 -0.14 14.33
CA ALA A 24 -9.73 -0.18 15.79
C ALA A 24 -8.78 -1.20 16.40
N SER A 25 -8.39 -2.23 15.65
CA SER A 25 -7.51 -3.29 16.14
C SER A 25 -6.05 -3.11 15.71
N ILE A 26 -5.75 -2.05 14.96
CA ILE A 26 -4.39 -1.83 14.43
C ILE A 26 -3.54 -1.06 15.45
N ASP A 27 -2.28 -1.47 15.56
CA ASP A 27 -1.29 -0.78 16.38
C ASP A 27 -1.15 0.67 15.93
N SER A 28 -1.13 1.59 16.88
CA SER A 28 -0.99 3.02 16.60
C SER A 28 0.34 3.38 15.93
N ASN A 29 1.31 2.45 15.93
CA ASN A 29 2.60 2.67 15.26
C ASN A 29 2.55 2.42 13.76
N ILE A 30 1.43 1.96 13.24
CA ILE A 30 1.28 1.71 11.81
C ILE A 30 0.66 2.95 11.15
N GLU A 31 1.34 3.46 10.13
CA GLU A 31 0.80 4.57 9.35
C GLU A 31 -0.30 4.06 8.42
N ILE A 32 -1.40 4.78 8.32
CA ILE A 32 -2.53 4.37 7.50
C ILE A 32 -2.68 5.32 6.34
N VAL A 33 -2.74 4.77 5.13
CA VAL A 33 -2.93 5.54 3.90
C VAL A 33 -4.12 4.97 3.15
N TRP A 34 -5.10 5.83 2.86
CA TRP A 34 -6.26 5.43 2.08
C TRP A 34 -5.98 5.59 0.60
N LEU A 35 -6.37 4.60 -0.18
CA LEU A 35 -6.22 4.63 -1.64
C LEU A 35 -7.52 5.13 -2.27
N SER A 36 -7.38 6.15 -3.11
CA SER A 36 -8.52 6.69 -3.84
C SER A 36 -8.98 5.71 -4.94
N ALA A 37 -10.28 5.64 -5.16
CA ALA A 37 -10.83 4.83 -6.24
C ALA A 37 -10.63 5.48 -7.62
N ASP A 38 -10.15 6.72 -7.68
CA ASP A 38 -10.01 7.47 -8.93
C ASP A 38 -8.69 7.23 -9.64
N ARG A 39 -7.70 6.66 -8.95
CA ARG A 39 -6.36 6.44 -9.49
C ARG A 39 -5.93 5.01 -9.29
N ASP A 40 -4.98 4.57 -10.13
CA ASP A 40 -4.36 3.26 -9.98
C ASP A 40 -3.72 3.12 -8.60
N GLY A 41 -4.06 2.05 -7.90
CA GLY A 41 -3.57 1.81 -6.54
C GLY A 41 -2.06 1.63 -6.46
N LEU A 42 -1.44 0.95 -7.43
CA LEU A 42 0.02 0.78 -7.43
C LEU A 42 0.72 2.13 -7.57
N GLU A 43 0.19 3.02 -8.39
CA GLU A 43 0.76 4.37 -8.53
C GLU A 43 0.65 5.14 -7.22
N GLN A 44 -0.48 5.04 -6.53
CA GLN A 44 -0.67 5.71 -5.26
C GLN A 44 0.28 5.18 -4.19
N ILE A 45 0.47 3.86 -4.15
CA ILE A 45 1.40 3.24 -3.20
C ILE A 45 2.83 3.70 -3.49
N ALA A 46 3.23 3.70 -4.75
CA ALA A 46 4.56 4.15 -5.13
C ALA A 46 4.78 5.62 -4.78
N ASP A 47 3.77 6.47 -5.03
CA ASP A 47 3.86 7.90 -4.67
C ASP A 47 4.02 8.09 -3.16
N ALA A 48 3.30 7.32 -2.37
CA ALA A 48 3.38 7.42 -0.91
C ALA A 48 4.73 6.94 -0.38
N LEU A 49 5.36 5.99 -1.05
CA LEU A 49 6.64 5.43 -0.61
C LEU A 49 7.85 6.11 -1.25
N ALA A 50 7.64 6.96 -2.25
CA ALA A 50 8.75 7.64 -2.93
C ALA A 50 9.58 8.45 -1.93
N GLY A 51 10.88 8.25 -1.96
CA GLY A 51 11.80 8.93 -1.05
C GLY A 51 11.88 8.34 0.35
N ARG A 52 11.09 7.32 0.66
CA ARG A 52 11.19 6.64 1.96
C ARG A 52 12.19 5.50 1.90
N SER A 53 12.63 5.08 3.08
CA SER A 53 13.52 3.92 3.21
C SER A 53 13.27 3.28 4.57
N GLY A 54 13.76 2.05 4.75
CA GLY A 54 13.68 1.37 6.03
C GLY A 54 12.29 0.91 6.42
N ILE A 55 11.36 0.82 5.48
CA ILE A 55 10.01 0.32 5.76
C ILE A 55 10.07 -1.18 5.99
N SER A 56 9.64 -1.63 7.16
CA SER A 56 9.76 -3.04 7.54
C SER A 56 8.60 -3.89 7.03
N ALA A 57 7.44 -3.30 6.78
CA ALA A 57 6.29 -4.03 6.25
C ALA A 57 5.30 -3.09 5.57
N VAL A 58 4.69 -3.58 4.52
CA VAL A 58 3.58 -2.91 3.83
C VAL A 58 2.39 -3.86 3.86
N HIS A 59 1.28 -3.38 4.36
CA HIS A 59 0.05 -4.15 4.43
C HIS A 59 -0.96 -3.58 3.43
N LEU A 60 -1.70 -4.45 2.77
CA LEU A 60 -2.72 -4.04 1.81
C LEU A 60 -4.07 -4.61 2.23
N VAL A 61 -5.07 -3.75 2.27
CA VAL A 61 -6.45 -4.16 2.51
C VAL A 61 -7.28 -3.72 1.32
N SER A 62 -7.77 -4.69 0.58
CA SER A 62 -8.49 -4.42 -0.66
C SER A 62 -9.42 -5.59 -0.98
N HIS A 63 -10.24 -5.40 -2.01
CA HIS A 63 -11.00 -6.51 -2.57
C HIS A 63 -10.15 -7.24 -3.60
N GLY A 64 -10.45 -8.53 -3.80
CA GLY A 64 -9.72 -9.31 -4.77
C GLY A 64 -10.35 -10.67 -4.95
N GLY A 65 -9.72 -11.49 -5.78
CA GLY A 65 -10.10 -12.86 -6.04
C GLY A 65 -8.88 -13.67 -6.43
N PRO A 66 -9.07 -14.92 -6.89
CA PRO A 66 -7.92 -15.72 -7.28
C PRO A 66 -7.10 -15.02 -8.38
N GLY A 67 -5.85 -14.77 -8.11
CA GLY A 67 -4.92 -14.21 -9.08
C GLY A 67 -4.96 -12.70 -9.26
N TYR A 68 -5.79 -11.97 -8.50
CA TYR A 68 -5.80 -10.50 -8.62
C TYR A 68 -6.22 -9.79 -7.34
N LEU A 69 -5.84 -8.51 -7.26
CA LEU A 69 -6.30 -7.57 -6.24
C LEU A 69 -6.87 -6.33 -6.94
N SER A 70 -7.92 -5.76 -6.37
CA SER A 70 -8.47 -4.49 -6.83
C SER A 70 -7.90 -3.38 -5.95
N LEU A 71 -7.09 -2.49 -6.52
CA LEU A 71 -6.44 -1.40 -5.80
C LEU A 71 -6.71 -0.09 -6.51
N GLY A 72 -7.43 0.80 -5.83
CA GLY A 72 -7.81 2.05 -6.45
C GLY A 72 -8.61 1.82 -7.72
N ALA A 73 -8.23 2.50 -8.79
CA ALA A 73 -8.88 2.33 -10.10
C ALA A 73 -8.35 1.15 -10.89
N GLY A 74 -7.30 0.48 -10.41
CA GLY A 74 -6.63 -0.57 -11.16
C GLY A 74 -6.83 -1.95 -10.56
N ILE A 75 -6.42 -2.94 -11.31
CA ILE A 75 -6.38 -4.33 -10.88
C ILE A 75 -4.94 -4.79 -10.90
N VAL A 76 -4.50 -5.44 -9.83
CA VAL A 76 -3.15 -5.99 -9.72
C VAL A 76 -3.21 -7.49 -9.97
N ASP A 77 -2.60 -7.89 -11.07
CA ASP A 77 -2.42 -9.30 -11.43
C ASP A 77 -1.05 -9.44 -12.10
N THR A 78 -0.72 -10.62 -12.60
CA THR A 78 0.60 -10.84 -13.21
C THR A 78 0.82 -9.95 -14.43
N THR A 79 -0.22 -9.68 -15.20
CA THR A 79 -0.12 -8.84 -16.38
C THR A 79 0.09 -7.38 -16.01
N SER A 80 -0.67 -6.86 -15.04
CA SER A 80 -0.54 -5.47 -14.62
C SER A 80 0.78 -5.21 -13.90
N LEU A 81 1.32 -6.18 -13.17
CA LEU A 81 2.61 -6.04 -12.53
C LEU A 81 3.71 -5.83 -13.57
N ALA A 82 3.62 -6.52 -14.72
CA ALA A 82 4.60 -6.34 -15.78
C ALA A 82 4.56 -4.93 -16.37
N SER A 83 3.42 -4.25 -16.33
CA SER A 83 3.30 -2.88 -16.82
C SER A 83 3.59 -1.83 -15.76
N HIS A 84 3.84 -2.23 -14.50
CA HIS A 84 4.08 -1.33 -13.38
C HIS A 84 5.47 -1.49 -12.79
N VAL A 85 6.47 -1.80 -13.64
CA VAL A 85 7.83 -2.07 -13.17
C VAL A 85 8.41 -0.87 -12.41
N ALA A 86 8.19 0.34 -12.92
CA ALA A 86 8.71 1.54 -12.26
C ALA A 86 8.12 1.71 -10.85
N GLN A 87 6.82 1.46 -10.70
CA GLN A 87 6.16 1.55 -9.40
C GLN A 87 6.67 0.47 -8.45
N MET A 88 6.85 -0.75 -8.95
CA MET A 88 7.38 -1.84 -8.13
C MET A 88 8.82 -1.55 -7.68
N ASP A 89 9.63 -0.95 -8.55
CA ASP A 89 10.99 -0.56 -8.18
C ASP A 89 10.99 0.50 -7.07
N THR A 90 10.09 1.47 -7.14
CA THR A 90 9.95 2.50 -6.11
C THR A 90 9.55 1.87 -4.77
N ILE A 91 8.59 0.96 -4.79
CA ILE A 91 8.13 0.26 -3.59
C ILE A 91 9.28 -0.54 -2.99
N ARG A 92 9.98 -1.28 -3.81
CA ARG A 92 11.11 -2.10 -3.35
C ARG A 92 12.20 -1.25 -2.71
N ALA A 93 12.50 -0.10 -3.31
CA ALA A 93 13.54 0.78 -2.78
C ALA A 93 13.19 1.35 -1.41
N ALA A 94 11.89 1.46 -1.08
CA ALA A 94 11.45 1.95 0.21
C ALA A 94 11.53 0.88 1.30
N LEU A 95 11.52 -0.40 0.93
CA LEU A 95 11.47 -1.49 1.89
C LEU A 95 12.86 -1.76 2.49
N ALA A 96 12.86 -2.11 3.76
CA ALA A 96 14.09 -2.57 4.42
C ALA A 96 14.48 -3.96 3.87
N ASP A 97 15.75 -4.32 4.02
CA ASP A 97 16.27 -5.60 3.51
C ASP A 97 15.53 -6.81 4.08
N THR A 98 14.98 -6.65 5.27
CA THR A 98 14.27 -7.75 5.95
C THR A 98 12.76 -7.61 5.89
N ALA A 99 12.27 -6.70 5.08
CA ALA A 99 10.83 -6.47 4.98
C ALA A 99 10.10 -7.68 4.41
#